data_aa206c8ce99cf5624388feea3e643bff
#
_entry.id   aa206c8ce99cf5624388feea3e643bff
#
_cell.length_a   1.000
_cell.length_b   1.000
_cell.length_c   1.000
_cell.angle_alpha   90.00
_cell.angle_beta   90.00
_cell.angle_gamma   90.00
#
_symmetry.space_group_name_H-M   'P 1'
#
loop_
_entity.id
_entity.type
_entity.pdbx_description
1 polymer ?
#
loop_
_entity_poly.entity_id
_entity_poly.type
_entity_poly.pdbx_seq_one_letter_code
_entity_poly.pdbx_strand_id
1 'polypeptide(L)'
;MIAHKKEFYGGGFMMLIFIVIMVIIFSPVFNGKNGLQYMDDLYNCISKGSAYVIPQLKEKANKFMGNNLNLTLVMKDNKQAEESVTLLKNAGAVVDISGSELKVAGDFGKILISALEDADLMYANEGLKVSSKYSYDERQVIYNWWSLFKAIDKDLKKQKKFEESKGISEISKKGLELSYNYYKVEPQKVSDRWGILAFSLIFYVAYTLWYGFSIMFMFEGWGMKLEH
;
A
#
# COMPACT_ATOMS: atom_id res chain seq x y z
N MET A 1 32.83 -15.52 35.18
CA MET A 1 33.47 -14.42 35.92
C MET A 1 33.75 -13.30 34.90
N ILE A 2 33.41 -12.03 35.18
CA ILE A 2 33.63 -10.95 34.23
C ILE A 2 35.14 -10.73 34.09
N ALA A 3 35.68 -10.90 32.87
CA ALA A 3 37.13 -10.81 32.60
C ALA A 3 37.60 -9.35 32.57
N HIS A 4 36.88 -8.48 31.88
CA HIS A 4 37.20 -7.05 31.73
C HIS A 4 36.01 -6.21 32.20
N LYS A 5 36.08 -5.76 33.47
CA LYS A 5 34.95 -5.09 34.13
C LYS A 5 34.57 -3.75 33.48
N LYS A 6 35.57 -2.97 33.00
CA LYS A 6 35.33 -1.65 32.41
C LYS A 6 34.53 -1.77 31.12
N GLU A 7 34.90 -2.70 30.25
CA GLU A 7 34.23 -2.98 28.98
C GLU A 7 32.79 -3.49 29.22
N PHE A 8 32.62 -4.43 30.17
CA PHE A 8 31.33 -4.98 30.51
C PHE A 8 30.35 -3.92 31.04
N TYR A 9 30.77 -3.14 32.04
CA TYR A 9 29.93 -2.09 32.61
C TYR A 9 29.72 -0.94 31.65
N GLY A 10 30.71 -0.59 30.82
CA GLY A 10 30.58 0.41 29.74
C GLY A 10 29.53 0.00 28.71
N GLY A 11 29.64 -1.24 28.21
CA GLY A 11 28.63 -1.81 27.28
C GLY A 11 27.22 -1.89 27.89
N GLY A 12 27.14 -2.32 29.15
CA GLY A 12 25.87 -2.36 29.89
C GLY A 12 25.22 -0.98 30.06
N PHE A 13 26.04 0.04 30.36
CA PHE A 13 25.57 1.43 30.46
C PHE A 13 25.08 1.97 29.11
N MET A 14 25.82 1.72 28.02
CA MET A 14 25.38 2.05 26.65
C MET A 14 24.08 1.36 26.29
N MET A 15 23.92 0.08 26.65
CA MET A 15 22.68 -0.68 26.43
C MET A 15 21.51 -0.09 27.22
N LEU A 16 21.73 0.32 28.45
CA LEU A 16 20.69 0.93 29.28
C LEU A 16 20.19 2.24 28.65
N ILE A 17 21.12 3.11 28.18
CA ILE A 17 20.73 4.34 27.48
C ILE A 17 19.96 4.01 26.20
N PHE A 18 20.40 3.02 25.44
CA PHE A 18 19.72 2.55 24.23
C PHE A 18 18.28 2.13 24.54
N ILE A 19 18.07 1.34 25.59
CA ILE A 19 16.71 0.91 26.02
C ILE A 19 15.85 2.12 26.39
N VAL A 20 16.40 3.10 27.12
CA VAL A 20 15.65 4.32 27.48
C VAL A 20 15.21 5.08 26.22
N ILE A 21 16.11 5.25 25.24
CA ILE A 21 15.77 5.89 23.95
C ILE A 21 14.68 5.10 23.23
N MET A 22 14.75 3.77 23.19
CA MET A 22 13.73 2.93 22.59
C MET A 22 12.37 3.10 23.29
N VAL A 23 12.33 3.13 24.62
CA VAL A 23 11.10 3.36 25.36
C VAL A 23 10.49 4.71 24.99
N ILE A 24 11.27 5.77 24.84
CA ILE A 24 10.78 7.09 24.40
C ILE A 24 10.21 7.01 22.97
N ILE A 25 10.92 6.36 22.03
CA ILE A 25 10.48 6.22 20.62
C ILE A 25 9.16 5.43 20.52
N PHE A 26 9.00 4.38 21.33
CA PHE A 26 7.78 3.57 21.36
C PHE A 26 6.66 4.18 22.20
N SER A 27 6.94 5.25 22.95
CA SER A 27 5.92 5.98 23.71
C SER A 27 5.17 6.97 22.81
N PRO A 28 3.89 7.29 23.12
CA PRO A 28 3.04 8.16 22.30
C PRO A 28 3.35 9.66 22.50
N VAL A 29 4.64 10.04 22.35
CA VAL A 29 5.14 11.42 22.58
C VAL A 29 5.08 12.32 21.35
N PHE A 30 4.74 11.78 20.17
CA PHE A 30 4.64 12.51 18.91
C PHE A 30 3.17 12.80 18.56
N ASN A 31 2.55 13.78 19.19
CA ASN A 31 1.12 14.12 19.01
C ASN A 31 0.18 12.92 19.20
N GLY A 32 0.39 12.12 20.25
CA GLY A 32 -0.40 10.92 20.55
C GLY A 32 -0.01 9.68 19.74
N LYS A 33 0.99 9.77 18.87
CA LYS A 33 1.59 8.65 18.12
C LYS A 33 2.96 8.33 18.68
N ASN A 34 3.39 7.10 18.51
CA ASN A 34 4.79 6.75 18.75
C ASN A 34 5.68 7.16 17.56
N GLY A 35 7.01 7.12 17.75
CA GLY A 35 7.96 7.54 16.71
C GLY A 35 7.85 6.73 15.42
N LEU A 36 7.55 5.43 15.50
CA LEU A 36 7.37 4.59 14.29
C LEU A 36 6.12 5.00 13.52
N GLN A 37 5.00 5.19 14.20
CA GLN A 37 3.75 5.65 13.57
C GLN A 37 3.91 7.04 12.93
N TYR A 38 4.63 7.95 13.61
CA TYR A 38 4.92 9.27 13.07
C TYR A 38 5.77 9.19 11.78
N MET A 39 6.79 8.34 11.77
CA MET A 39 7.65 8.14 10.60
C MET A 39 6.90 7.43 9.46
N ASP A 40 6.06 6.45 9.77
CA ASP A 40 5.22 5.76 8.78
C ASP A 40 4.28 6.74 8.07
N ASP A 41 3.58 7.59 8.82
CA ASP A 41 2.74 8.65 8.26
C ASP A 41 3.55 9.59 7.34
N LEU A 42 4.74 10.00 7.77
CA LEU A 42 5.61 10.88 6.99
C LEU A 42 6.05 10.23 5.68
N TYR A 43 6.48 8.97 5.73
CA TYR A 43 6.88 8.23 4.52
C TYR A 43 5.69 7.99 3.59
N ASN A 44 4.51 7.71 4.12
CA ASN A 44 3.28 7.56 3.33
C ASN A 44 2.89 8.87 2.64
N CYS A 45 2.96 10.01 3.33
CA CYS A 45 2.71 11.34 2.74
C CYS A 45 3.67 11.65 1.58
N ILE A 46 4.96 11.35 1.75
CA ILE A 46 5.99 11.57 0.72
C ILE A 46 5.82 10.60 -0.44
N SER A 47 5.58 9.32 -0.14
CA SER A 47 5.37 8.27 -1.15
C SER A 47 4.16 8.57 -2.01
N LYS A 48 3.06 9.04 -1.42
CA LYS A 48 1.88 9.48 -2.17
C LYS A 48 2.23 10.57 -3.18
N GLY A 49 3.04 11.56 -2.80
CA GLY A 49 3.43 12.66 -3.70
C GLY A 49 4.23 12.21 -4.93
N SER A 50 4.94 11.07 -4.84
CA SER A 50 5.78 10.53 -5.93
C SER A 50 5.17 9.33 -6.68
N ALA A 51 4.14 8.70 -6.14
CA ALA A 51 3.57 7.45 -6.66
C ALA A 51 2.37 7.65 -7.61
N TYR A 52 2.06 8.89 -8.02
CA TYR A 52 0.93 9.19 -8.89
C TYR A 52 1.21 8.79 -10.34
N VAL A 53 0.68 7.64 -10.73
CA VAL A 53 0.87 7.07 -12.08
C VAL A 53 -0.44 6.80 -12.82
N ILE A 54 -1.58 7.29 -12.31
CA ILE A 54 -2.91 7.04 -12.91
C ILE A 54 -3.02 7.53 -14.35
N PRO A 55 -2.49 8.72 -14.75
CA PRO A 55 -2.55 9.16 -16.14
C PRO A 55 -1.88 8.16 -17.10
N GLN A 56 -0.70 7.63 -16.74
CA GLN A 56 0.01 6.63 -17.55
C GLN A 56 -0.77 5.31 -17.62
N LEU A 57 -1.46 4.93 -16.54
CA LEU A 57 -2.32 3.75 -16.54
C LEU A 57 -3.56 3.93 -17.43
N LYS A 58 -4.15 5.15 -17.47
CA LYS A 58 -5.25 5.48 -18.40
C LYS A 58 -4.81 5.37 -19.86
N GLU A 59 -3.61 5.83 -20.20
CA GLU A 59 -3.04 5.64 -21.55
C GLU A 59 -2.89 4.17 -21.91
N LYS A 60 -2.45 3.33 -20.96
CA LYS A 60 -2.35 1.88 -21.17
C LYS A 60 -3.73 1.24 -21.32
N ALA A 61 -4.72 1.64 -20.51
CA ALA A 61 -6.08 1.16 -20.58
C ALA A 61 -6.74 1.51 -21.92
N ASN A 62 -6.42 2.68 -22.50
CA ASN A 62 -6.90 3.10 -23.81
C ASN A 62 -6.50 2.14 -24.95
N LYS A 63 -5.38 1.40 -24.83
CA LYS A 63 -4.96 0.39 -25.81
C LYS A 63 -5.94 -0.77 -25.89
N PHE A 64 -6.74 -0.99 -24.88
CA PHE A 64 -7.75 -2.03 -24.82
C PHE A 64 -9.16 -1.55 -25.19
N MET A 65 -9.33 -0.28 -25.62
CA MET A 65 -10.60 0.23 -26.09
C MET A 65 -11.06 -0.51 -27.33
N GLY A 66 -12.34 -0.86 -27.39
CA GLY A 66 -12.91 -1.67 -28.46
C GLY A 66 -12.69 -3.19 -28.31
N ASN A 67 -11.92 -3.63 -27.32
CA ASN A 67 -11.75 -5.06 -27.03
C ASN A 67 -12.93 -5.57 -26.20
N ASN A 68 -13.92 -6.13 -26.89
CA ASN A 68 -15.11 -6.69 -26.23
C ASN A 68 -14.81 -8.07 -25.63
N LEU A 69 -15.10 -8.21 -24.35
CA LEU A 69 -14.90 -9.44 -23.59
C LEU A 69 -16.23 -10.02 -23.13
N ASN A 70 -16.30 -11.36 -23.12
CA ASN A 70 -17.30 -12.12 -22.40
C ASN A 70 -16.63 -12.84 -21.25
N LEU A 71 -17.07 -12.56 -20.04
CA LEU A 71 -16.44 -13.01 -18.80
C LEU A 71 -17.47 -13.73 -17.92
N THR A 72 -16.99 -14.74 -17.19
CA THR A 72 -17.77 -15.39 -16.13
C THR A 72 -17.00 -15.25 -14.82
N LEU A 73 -17.53 -14.39 -13.95
CA LEU A 73 -16.88 -13.98 -12.72
C LEU A 73 -17.62 -14.56 -11.52
N VAL A 74 -16.88 -14.98 -10.48
CA VAL A 74 -17.47 -15.44 -9.23
C VAL A 74 -16.98 -14.51 -8.12
N MET A 75 -17.91 -13.82 -7.48
CA MET A 75 -17.66 -12.93 -6.35
C MET A 75 -17.71 -13.70 -5.03
N LYS A 76 -17.27 -13.09 -3.94
CA LYS A 76 -17.22 -13.71 -2.63
C LYS A 76 -18.61 -14.09 -2.08
N ASP A 77 -19.58 -13.19 -2.28
CA ASP A 77 -20.94 -13.34 -1.82
C ASP A 77 -21.91 -12.55 -2.71
N ASN A 78 -23.23 -12.72 -2.49
CA ASN A 78 -24.27 -12.08 -3.29
C ASN A 78 -24.22 -10.55 -3.16
N LYS A 79 -23.96 -10.02 -1.97
CA LYS A 79 -23.89 -8.56 -1.74
C LYS A 79 -22.77 -7.94 -2.57
N GLN A 80 -21.58 -8.54 -2.55
CA GLN A 80 -20.46 -8.07 -3.37
C GLN A 80 -20.77 -8.19 -4.85
N ALA A 81 -21.50 -9.23 -5.28
CA ALA A 81 -21.93 -9.38 -6.66
C ALA A 81 -22.87 -8.24 -7.07
N GLU A 82 -23.90 -7.92 -6.29
CA GLU A 82 -24.85 -6.83 -6.55
C GLU A 82 -24.15 -5.46 -6.61
N GLU A 83 -23.28 -5.16 -5.65
CA GLU A 83 -22.47 -3.94 -5.65
C GLU A 83 -21.57 -3.86 -6.90
N SER A 84 -20.99 -4.99 -7.31
CA SER A 84 -20.11 -5.08 -8.50
C SER A 84 -20.90 -4.91 -9.82
N VAL A 85 -22.16 -5.34 -9.88
CA VAL A 85 -23.04 -5.09 -11.04
C VAL A 85 -23.17 -3.59 -11.28
N THR A 86 -23.32 -2.80 -10.22
CA THR A 86 -23.44 -1.34 -10.33
C THR A 86 -22.19 -0.72 -10.94
N LEU A 87 -21.00 -1.18 -10.53
CA LEU A 87 -19.71 -0.72 -11.09
C LEU A 87 -19.62 -1.02 -12.59
N LEU A 88 -19.89 -2.25 -12.96
CA LEU A 88 -19.80 -2.71 -14.36
C LEU A 88 -20.83 -2.04 -15.27
N LYS A 89 -22.06 -1.84 -14.80
CA LYS A 89 -23.09 -1.10 -15.55
C LYS A 89 -22.69 0.36 -15.78
N ASN A 90 -22.13 1.02 -14.78
CA ASN A 90 -21.59 2.38 -14.93
C ASN A 90 -20.42 2.45 -15.92
N ALA A 91 -19.64 1.37 -16.06
CA ALA A 91 -18.59 1.23 -17.06
C ALA A 91 -19.14 0.88 -18.47
N GLY A 92 -20.46 0.76 -18.63
CA GLY A 92 -21.12 0.45 -19.90
C GLY A 92 -21.13 -1.04 -20.26
N ALA A 93 -20.90 -1.94 -19.30
CA ALA A 93 -21.01 -3.37 -19.52
C ALA A 93 -22.44 -3.88 -19.33
N VAL A 94 -22.80 -4.94 -20.06
CA VAL A 94 -24.02 -5.72 -19.84
C VAL A 94 -23.70 -6.82 -18.84
N VAL A 95 -24.52 -6.96 -17.81
CA VAL A 95 -24.27 -7.89 -16.71
C VAL A 95 -25.53 -8.67 -16.36
N ASP A 96 -25.43 -9.99 -16.41
CA ASP A 96 -26.40 -10.93 -15.85
C ASP A 96 -25.87 -11.48 -14.54
N ILE A 97 -26.71 -11.49 -13.50
CA ILE A 97 -26.37 -11.94 -12.16
C ILE A 97 -27.17 -13.19 -11.78
N SER A 98 -26.47 -14.19 -11.23
CA SER A 98 -27.08 -15.39 -10.66
C SER A 98 -26.37 -15.74 -9.33
N GLY A 99 -26.95 -15.29 -8.22
CA GLY A 99 -26.31 -15.41 -6.91
C GLY A 99 -24.98 -14.62 -6.87
N SER A 100 -23.88 -15.30 -6.63
CA SER A 100 -22.54 -14.70 -6.65
C SER A 100 -21.83 -14.75 -8.00
N GLU A 101 -22.46 -15.35 -9.04
CA GLU A 101 -21.92 -15.43 -10.38
C GLU A 101 -22.40 -14.26 -11.24
N LEU A 102 -21.47 -13.63 -11.96
CA LEU A 102 -21.71 -12.55 -12.91
C LEU A 102 -21.27 -12.98 -14.30
N LYS A 103 -22.19 -12.89 -15.28
CA LYS A 103 -21.83 -12.97 -16.71
C LYS A 103 -21.76 -11.56 -17.25
N VAL A 104 -20.60 -11.16 -17.72
CA VAL A 104 -20.29 -9.79 -18.11
C VAL A 104 -19.91 -9.75 -19.58
N ALA A 105 -20.58 -8.91 -20.34
CA ALA A 105 -20.21 -8.59 -21.72
C ALA A 105 -19.96 -7.09 -21.84
N GLY A 106 -18.79 -6.69 -22.31
CA GLY A 106 -18.46 -5.27 -22.41
C GLY A 106 -17.06 -4.99 -22.96
N ASP A 107 -16.83 -3.71 -23.21
CA ASP A 107 -15.55 -3.18 -23.65
C ASP A 107 -14.57 -3.15 -22.47
N PHE A 108 -13.48 -3.92 -22.60
CA PHE A 108 -12.47 -4.07 -21.56
C PHE A 108 -11.79 -2.73 -21.21
N GLY A 109 -11.46 -1.92 -22.24
CA GLY A 109 -10.88 -0.61 -22.03
C GLY A 109 -11.77 0.32 -21.21
N LYS A 110 -13.09 0.33 -21.49
CA LYS A 110 -14.07 1.13 -20.72
C LYS A 110 -14.14 0.69 -19.25
N ILE A 111 -14.12 -0.61 -18.99
CA ILE A 111 -14.11 -1.15 -17.61
C ILE A 111 -12.85 -0.68 -16.87
N LEU A 112 -11.67 -0.77 -17.52
CA LEU A 112 -10.41 -0.32 -16.93
C LEU A 112 -10.39 1.20 -16.66
N ILE A 113 -10.88 2.01 -17.62
CA ILE A 113 -10.94 3.47 -17.47
C ILE A 113 -11.89 3.87 -16.34
N SER A 114 -13.08 3.28 -16.26
CA SER A 114 -14.03 3.57 -15.18
C SER A 114 -13.45 3.29 -13.80
N ALA A 115 -12.75 2.17 -13.64
CA ALA A 115 -12.07 1.82 -12.39
C ALA A 115 -10.92 2.80 -12.07
N LEU A 116 -10.17 3.27 -13.08
CA LEU A 116 -9.11 4.26 -12.91
C LEU A 116 -9.63 5.66 -12.62
N GLU A 117 -10.81 6.04 -13.11
CA GLU A 117 -11.47 7.30 -12.75
C GLU A 117 -11.87 7.32 -11.27
N ASP A 118 -12.46 6.23 -10.78
CA ASP A 118 -12.81 6.09 -9.37
C ASP A 118 -11.55 6.05 -8.48
N ALA A 119 -10.50 5.37 -8.93
CA ALA A 119 -9.21 5.34 -8.26
C ALA A 119 -8.55 6.72 -8.19
N ASP A 120 -8.66 7.52 -9.24
CA ASP A 120 -8.13 8.88 -9.33
C ASP A 120 -8.80 9.80 -8.30
N LEU A 121 -10.14 9.75 -8.21
CA LEU A 121 -10.90 10.48 -7.21
C LEU A 121 -10.48 10.08 -5.78
N MET A 122 -10.29 8.80 -5.52
CA MET A 122 -9.82 8.32 -4.22
C MET A 122 -8.40 8.79 -3.92
N TYR A 123 -7.49 8.73 -4.90
CA TYR A 123 -6.12 9.22 -4.76
C TYR A 123 -6.08 10.73 -4.47
N ALA A 124 -6.96 11.49 -5.08
CA ALA A 124 -7.13 12.93 -4.83
C ALA A 124 -7.86 13.27 -3.51
N ASN A 125 -8.18 12.28 -2.67
CA ASN A 125 -8.98 12.43 -1.44
C ASN A 125 -10.43 12.92 -1.69
N GLU A 126 -10.96 12.73 -2.90
CA GLU A 126 -12.33 13.10 -3.30
C GLU A 126 -13.31 11.94 -3.21
N GLY A 127 -13.15 11.04 -2.23
CA GLY A 127 -13.95 9.82 -2.08
C GLY A 127 -15.46 10.06 -1.98
N LEU A 128 -15.90 11.23 -1.48
CA LEU A 128 -17.33 11.59 -1.46
C LEU A 128 -17.96 11.60 -2.86
N LYS A 129 -17.20 11.91 -3.91
CA LYS A 129 -17.71 11.84 -5.30
C LYS A 129 -17.94 10.38 -5.70
N VAL A 130 -17.06 9.48 -5.24
CA VAL A 130 -17.18 8.04 -5.51
C VAL A 130 -18.38 7.46 -4.76
N SER A 131 -18.51 7.73 -3.46
CA SER A 131 -19.67 7.24 -2.68
C SER A 131 -21.01 7.78 -3.20
N SER A 132 -21.06 9.03 -3.66
CA SER A 132 -22.25 9.63 -4.26
C SER A 132 -22.63 8.97 -5.60
N LYS A 133 -21.63 8.55 -6.40
CA LYS A 133 -21.83 7.88 -7.70
C LYS A 133 -22.48 6.50 -7.55
N TYR A 134 -22.12 5.77 -6.48
CA TYR A 134 -22.53 4.38 -6.28
C TYR A 134 -23.49 4.17 -5.11
N SER A 135 -23.73 5.18 -4.27
CA SER A 135 -24.61 5.15 -3.10
C SER A 135 -24.17 4.18 -2.00
N TYR A 136 -22.85 3.91 -1.89
CA TYR A 136 -22.25 3.16 -0.80
C TYR A 136 -20.80 3.61 -0.54
N ASP A 137 -20.17 3.09 0.52
CA ASP A 137 -18.85 3.51 1.01
C ASP A 137 -17.77 3.50 -0.08
N GLU A 138 -17.03 4.58 -0.18
CA GLU A 138 -16.01 4.80 -1.21
C GLU A 138 -14.85 3.79 -1.16
N ARG A 139 -14.44 3.35 0.03
CA ARG A 139 -13.41 2.31 0.16
C ARG A 139 -13.93 0.96 -0.30
N GLN A 140 -15.21 0.68 -0.02
CA GLN A 140 -15.85 -0.52 -0.50
C GLN A 140 -15.95 -0.54 -2.04
N VAL A 141 -16.17 0.62 -2.68
CA VAL A 141 -16.13 0.74 -4.15
C VAL A 141 -14.80 0.29 -4.71
N ILE A 142 -13.69 0.83 -4.20
CA ILE A 142 -12.34 0.45 -4.69
C ILE A 142 -12.01 -1.00 -4.36
N TYR A 143 -12.43 -1.50 -3.20
CA TYR A 143 -12.27 -2.91 -2.85
C TYR A 143 -13.06 -3.83 -3.79
N ASN A 144 -14.26 -3.44 -4.20
CA ASN A 144 -15.06 -4.18 -5.16
C ASN A 144 -14.45 -4.15 -6.56
N TRP A 145 -13.91 -3.01 -7.02
CA TRP A 145 -13.12 -2.94 -8.25
C TRP A 145 -11.92 -3.88 -8.22
N TRP A 146 -11.17 -3.89 -7.12
CA TRP A 146 -10.03 -4.78 -6.94
C TRP A 146 -10.43 -6.26 -6.95
N SER A 147 -11.53 -6.61 -6.30
CA SER A 147 -12.07 -7.97 -6.29
C SER A 147 -12.54 -8.41 -7.67
N LEU A 148 -13.24 -7.51 -8.40
CA LEU A 148 -13.61 -7.70 -9.80
C LEU A 148 -12.39 -7.95 -10.68
N PHE A 149 -11.35 -7.13 -10.55
CA PHE A 149 -10.14 -7.26 -11.34
C PHE A 149 -9.42 -8.59 -11.09
N LYS A 150 -9.43 -9.09 -9.86
CA LYS A 150 -8.93 -10.45 -9.55
C LYS A 150 -9.77 -11.54 -10.22
N ALA A 151 -11.10 -11.40 -10.21
CA ALA A 151 -11.97 -12.36 -10.85
C ALA A 151 -11.83 -12.32 -12.38
N ILE A 152 -11.73 -11.13 -12.97
CA ILE A 152 -11.48 -10.92 -14.41
C ILE A 152 -10.11 -11.50 -14.80
N ASP A 153 -9.05 -11.21 -14.07
CA ASP A 153 -7.70 -11.77 -14.33
C ASP A 153 -7.71 -13.30 -14.35
N LYS A 154 -8.41 -13.91 -13.38
CA LYS A 154 -8.57 -15.37 -13.32
C LYS A 154 -9.28 -15.94 -14.55
N ASP A 155 -10.33 -15.27 -15.02
CA ASP A 155 -11.09 -15.71 -16.19
C ASP A 155 -10.33 -15.47 -17.49
N LEU A 156 -9.64 -14.33 -17.64
CA LEU A 156 -8.76 -14.02 -18.77
C LEU A 156 -7.65 -15.07 -18.93
N LYS A 157 -7.04 -15.52 -17.83
CA LYS A 157 -6.05 -16.60 -17.84
C LYS A 157 -6.62 -17.93 -18.34
N LYS A 158 -7.86 -18.27 -17.96
CA LYS A 158 -8.54 -19.46 -18.49
C LYS A 158 -8.79 -19.34 -19.99
N GLN A 159 -9.10 -18.13 -20.48
CA GLN A 159 -9.30 -17.82 -21.89
C GLN A 159 -7.97 -17.66 -22.66
N LYS A 160 -6.79 -17.78 -22.00
CA LYS A 160 -5.45 -17.56 -22.55
C LYS A 160 -5.22 -16.13 -23.07
N LYS A 161 -5.94 -15.14 -22.54
CA LYS A 161 -5.81 -13.71 -22.86
C LYS A 161 -4.78 -13.07 -21.92
N PHE A 162 -3.49 -13.37 -22.17
CA PHE A 162 -2.41 -13.01 -21.25
C PHE A 162 -2.03 -11.53 -21.28
N GLU A 163 -2.23 -10.85 -22.42
CA GLU A 163 -1.98 -9.40 -22.51
C GLU A 163 -2.97 -8.61 -21.66
N GLU A 164 -4.26 -8.94 -21.78
CA GLU A 164 -5.31 -8.35 -20.98
C GLU A 164 -5.12 -8.65 -19.49
N SER A 165 -4.74 -9.89 -19.15
CA SER A 165 -4.43 -10.32 -17.79
C SER A 165 -3.25 -9.52 -17.19
N LYS A 166 -2.20 -9.26 -17.97
CA LYS A 166 -1.08 -8.42 -17.56
C LYS A 166 -1.50 -6.96 -17.35
N GLY A 167 -2.30 -6.43 -18.27
CA GLY A 167 -2.82 -5.05 -18.20
C GLY A 167 -3.66 -4.82 -16.95
N ILE A 168 -4.65 -5.68 -16.69
CA ILE A 168 -5.51 -5.55 -15.51
C ILE A 168 -4.74 -5.74 -14.18
N SER A 169 -3.77 -6.65 -14.16
CA SER A 169 -2.93 -6.88 -12.98
C SER A 169 -2.05 -5.67 -12.66
N GLU A 170 -1.51 -4.99 -13.67
CA GLU A 170 -0.75 -3.74 -13.47
C GLU A 170 -1.63 -2.62 -12.94
N ILE A 171 -2.83 -2.43 -13.53
CA ILE A 171 -3.79 -1.40 -13.09
C ILE A 171 -4.29 -1.69 -11.68
N SER A 172 -4.57 -2.94 -11.34
CA SER A 172 -4.95 -3.33 -9.97
C SER A 172 -3.90 -2.90 -8.95
N LYS A 173 -2.63 -3.23 -9.18
CA LYS A 173 -1.53 -2.96 -8.24
C LYS A 173 -1.17 -1.48 -8.17
N LYS A 174 -1.02 -0.82 -9.31
CA LYS A 174 -0.51 0.57 -9.37
C LYS A 174 -1.61 1.63 -9.38
N GLY A 175 -2.85 1.27 -9.66
CA GLY A 175 -4.01 2.14 -9.64
C GLY A 175 -4.86 1.92 -8.39
N LEU A 176 -5.55 0.79 -8.31
CA LEU A 176 -6.55 0.54 -7.26
C LEU A 176 -5.92 0.37 -5.87
N GLU A 177 -4.89 -0.47 -5.72
CA GLU A 177 -4.24 -0.71 -4.43
C GLU A 177 -3.60 0.56 -3.87
N LEU A 178 -2.91 1.35 -4.72
CA LEU A 178 -2.31 2.62 -4.28
C LEU A 178 -3.38 3.64 -3.89
N SER A 179 -4.46 3.75 -4.66
CA SER A 179 -5.56 4.67 -4.34
C SER A 179 -6.25 4.32 -3.04
N TYR A 180 -6.47 3.03 -2.79
CA TYR A 180 -7.02 2.53 -1.53
C TYR A 180 -6.12 2.84 -0.33
N ASN A 181 -4.82 2.56 -0.46
CA ASN A 181 -3.85 2.72 0.62
C ASN A 181 -3.56 4.20 0.95
N TYR A 182 -3.52 5.06 -0.07
CA TYR A 182 -3.24 6.49 0.10
C TYR A 182 -4.48 7.36 0.29
N TYR A 183 -5.68 6.78 0.33
CA TYR A 183 -6.89 7.55 0.61
C TYR A 183 -6.83 8.19 1.99
N LYS A 184 -7.15 9.48 2.07
CA LYS A 184 -7.04 10.36 3.26
C LYS A 184 -5.62 10.63 3.74
N VAL A 185 -4.59 10.28 2.96
CA VAL A 185 -3.22 10.72 3.18
C VAL A 185 -3.00 12.01 2.39
N GLU A 186 -2.49 13.05 3.05
CA GLU A 186 -2.15 14.32 2.39
C GLU A 186 -0.74 14.24 1.80
N PRO A 187 -0.56 14.45 0.47
CA PRO A 187 0.75 14.35 -0.15
C PRO A 187 1.67 15.48 0.30
N GLN A 188 2.93 15.16 0.58
CA GLN A 188 3.97 16.12 0.93
C GLN A 188 5.18 16.00 0.01
N LYS A 189 5.82 17.13 -0.28
CA LYS A 189 7.05 17.12 -1.08
C LYS A 189 8.25 16.71 -0.22
N VAL A 190 9.15 15.92 -0.78
CA VAL A 190 10.42 15.55 -0.14
C VAL A 190 11.20 16.80 0.30
N SER A 191 11.23 17.84 -0.56
CA SER A 191 11.91 19.11 -0.28
C SER A 191 11.47 19.77 1.03
N ASP A 192 10.21 19.61 1.41
CA ASP A 192 9.65 20.27 2.59
C ASP A 192 9.97 19.51 3.89
N ARG A 193 10.38 18.26 3.76
CA ARG A 193 10.64 17.33 4.88
C ARG A 193 12.04 16.69 4.86
N TRP A 194 12.92 17.17 3.99
CA TRP A 194 14.26 16.58 3.82
C TRP A 194 15.06 16.47 5.13
N GLY A 195 14.93 17.48 6.01
CA GLY A 195 15.66 17.50 7.29
C GLY A 195 15.25 16.34 8.21
N ILE A 196 13.94 16.02 8.31
CA ILE A 196 13.44 14.90 9.10
C ILE A 196 13.86 13.57 8.45
N LEU A 197 13.83 13.49 7.12
CA LEU A 197 14.27 12.29 6.40
C LEU A 197 15.75 12.03 6.60
N ALA A 198 16.60 13.05 6.43
CA ALA A 198 18.03 12.94 6.68
C ALA A 198 18.31 12.55 8.13
N PHE A 199 17.63 13.19 9.09
CA PHE A 199 17.75 12.86 10.50
C PHE A 199 17.37 11.39 10.77
N SER A 200 16.26 10.90 10.22
CA SER A 200 15.82 9.51 10.45
C SER A 200 16.82 8.48 9.92
N LEU A 201 17.43 8.73 8.75
CA LEU A 201 18.43 7.85 8.15
C LEU A 201 19.73 7.86 8.99
N ILE A 202 20.21 9.05 9.39
CA ILE A 202 21.39 9.19 10.26
C ILE A 202 21.13 8.52 11.61
N PHE A 203 19.96 8.75 12.18
CA PHE A 203 19.55 8.16 13.45
C PHE A 203 19.48 6.63 13.34
N TYR A 204 18.94 6.10 12.25
CA TYR A 204 18.92 4.65 12.00
C TYR A 204 20.32 4.03 12.04
N VAL A 205 21.28 4.63 11.34
CA VAL A 205 22.66 4.17 11.33
C VAL A 205 23.28 4.31 12.72
N ALA A 206 23.11 5.47 13.38
CA ALA A 206 23.69 5.75 14.69
C ALA A 206 23.18 4.78 15.75
N TYR A 207 21.88 4.53 15.85
CA TYR A 207 21.35 3.62 16.87
C TYR A 207 21.70 2.16 16.59
N THR A 208 21.82 1.76 15.31
CA THR A 208 22.24 0.41 14.94
C THR A 208 23.69 0.14 15.37
N LEU A 209 24.58 1.10 15.10
CA LEU A 209 25.98 1.02 15.55
C LEU A 209 26.07 1.05 17.07
N TRP A 210 25.32 1.92 17.74
CA TRP A 210 25.28 2.00 19.19
C TRP A 210 24.89 0.69 19.83
N TYR A 211 23.79 0.09 19.35
CA TYR A 211 23.34 -1.23 19.80
C TYR A 211 24.41 -2.30 19.59
N GLY A 212 25.02 -2.34 18.40
CA GLY A 212 26.09 -3.28 18.06
C GLY A 212 27.31 -3.16 18.97
N PHE A 213 27.79 -1.93 19.17
CA PHE A 213 28.92 -1.68 20.09
C PHE A 213 28.58 -2.00 21.55
N SER A 214 27.37 -1.73 21.99
CA SER A 214 26.96 -2.08 23.36
C SER A 214 27.06 -3.58 23.60
N ILE A 215 26.58 -4.40 22.66
CA ILE A 215 26.67 -5.87 22.75
C ILE A 215 28.14 -6.32 22.67
N MET A 216 28.90 -5.77 21.71
CA MET A 216 30.32 -6.11 21.53
C MET A 216 31.13 -5.89 22.83
N PHE A 217 31.02 -4.71 23.46
CA PHE A 217 31.70 -4.42 24.72
C PHE A 217 31.27 -5.31 25.87
N MET A 218 29.96 -5.71 25.92
CA MET A 218 29.49 -6.66 26.92
C MET A 218 30.11 -8.05 26.73
N PHE A 219 30.23 -8.53 25.51
CA PHE A 219 30.85 -9.81 25.20
C PHE A 219 32.36 -9.81 25.43
N GLU A 220 33.06 -8.76 25.00
CA GLU A 220 34.51 -8.60 25.33
C GLU A 220 34.72 -8.56 26.85
N GLY A 221 33.90 -7.80 27.55
CA GLY A 221 33.96 -7.74 29.02
C GLY A 221 33.70 -9.10 29.69
N TRP A 222 32.90 -9.96 29.06
CA TRP A 222 32.67 -11.34 29.56
C TRP A 222 33.84 -12.28 29.24
N GLY A 223 34.78 -11.86 28.40
CA GLY A 223 35.95 -12.64 28.03
C GLY A 223 35.77 -13.49 26.78
N MET A 224 34.70 -13.23 26.01
CA MET A 224 34.54 -13.81 24.70
C MET A 224 35.35 -12.99 23.68
N LYS A 225 36.39 -13.60 23.10
CA LYS A 225 37.11 -13.00 21.98
C LYS A 225 36.28 -13.28 20.70
N LEU A 226 35.87 -12.22 20.01
CA LEU A 226 35.40 -12.33 18.64
C LEU A 226 36.65 -12.48 17.77
N GLU A 227 37.06 -13.72 17.46
CA GLU A 227 38.11 -13.96 16.46
C GLU A 227 37.46 -13.78 15.07
N HIS A 228 38.09 -12.88 14.30
CA HIS A 228 37.80 -12.70 12.87
C HIS A 228 38.70 -13.60 12.03
#